data_7b9a32d79ab620bcd6d0f07deb534734
#
_entry.id   7b9a32d79ab620bcd6d0f07deb534734
#
_cell.length_a   1.000
_cell.length_b   1.000
_cell.length_c   1.000
_cell.angle_alpha   90.00
_cell.angle_beta   90.00
_cell.angle_gamma   90.00
#
_symmetry.space_group_name_H-M   'P 1'
#
loop_
_entity.id
_entity.type
_entity.pdbx_description
1 polymer ?
#
loop_
_entity_poly.entity_id
_entity_poly.type
_entity_poly.pdbx_seq_one_letter_code
_entity_poly.pdbx_strand_id
1 'polypeptide(L)'
;SGYELPYVGRPFFHGVVDCYTLVRDFYKKEFNIQLSDYFRKDKWWDKGENMYLDNFAKEGFKEIFLKDIEYGCVILMHIESDVPNHAGIYLGENVVLHHVQGRLSSRDVYGGYYITNTAKILKHEKNY
;
A
#
# COMPACT_ATOMS: atom_id res chain seq x y z
N SER A 1 23.28 8.58 7.19
CA SER A 1 22.74 8.78 8.23
C SER A 1 21.37 8.78 8.47
N GLY A 2 20.95 8.13 8.73
CA GLY A 2 19.82 8.34 8.77
C GLY A 2 18.82 8.10 9.76
N TYR A 3 18.02 9.01 9.99
CA TYR A 3 16.81 8.86 10.76
C TYR A 3 15.79 8.14 9.88
N GLU A 4 15.35 6.95 10.29
CA GLU A 4 14.28 6.25 9.62
C GLU A 4 12.96 6.58 10.30
N LEU A 5 11.93 6.91 9.52
CA LEU A 5 10.60 7.08 10.06
C LEU A 5 10.06 5.73 10.54
N PRO A 6 9.42 5.66 11.71
CA PRO A 6 8.73 4.45 12.12
C PRO A 6 7.61 4.11 11.14
N TYR A 7 7.16 2.87 11.15
CA TYR A 7 6.03 2.50 10.28
C TYR A 7 4.70 3.05 10.80
N VAL A 8 4.52 3.12 12.10
CA VAL A 8 3.28 3.56 12.75
C VAL A 8 3.46 4.97 13.31
N GLY A 9 2.43 5.79 13.21
CA GLY A 9 2.44 7.15 13.75
C GLY A 9 2.99 8.21 12.83
N ARG A 10 3.17 7.91 11.54
CA ARG A 10 3.61 8.91 10.56
C ARG A 10 2.51 9.93 10.32
N PRO A 11 2.81 11.25 10.33
CA PRO A 11 1.86 12.24 9.86
C PRO A 11 1.71 12.15 8.35
N PHE A 12 0.53 12.52 7.84
CA PHE A 12 0.25 12.41 6.41
C PHE A 12 0.65 13.70 5.67
N PHE A 13 1.52 13.56 4.66
CA PHE A 13 1.86 14.64 3.72
C PHE A 13 1.80 14.06 2.31
N HIS A 14 0.80 14.44 1.56
CA HIS A 14 0.52 13.87 0.25
C HIS A 14 1.77 13.86 -0.66
N GLY A 15 2.06 12.70 -1.27
CA GLY A 15 3.18 12.52 -2.18
C GLY A 15 4.55 12.43 -1.51
N VAL A 16 4.64 12.63 -0.20
CA VAL A 16 5.90 12.64 0.56
C VAL A 16 5.87 11.60 1.67
N VAL A 17 4.86 11.65 2.54
CA VAL A 17 4.64 10.69 3.61
C VAL A 17 3.20 10.21 3.49
N ASP A 18 2.99 9.17 2.73
CA ASP A 18 1.68 8.66 2.37
C ASP A 18 1.66 7.14 2.32
N CYS A 19 0.58 6.55 1.82
CA CYS A 19 0.46 5.09 1.79
C CYS A 19 1.53 4.44 0.91
N TYR A 20 1.88 5.06 -0.22
CA TYR A 20 2.89 4.47 -1.10
C TYR A 20 4.28 4.52 -0.49
N THR A 21 4.67 5.65 0.12
CA THR A 21 5.99 5.74 0.76
C THR A 21 6.12 4.77 1.92
N LEU A 22 5.02 4.47 2.63
CA LEU A 22 5.05 3.44 3.67
C LEU A 22 5.32 2.05 3.06
N VAL A 23 4.65 1.70 1.97
CA VAL A 23 4.88 0.44 1.27
C VAL A 23 6.33 0.38 0.78
N ARG A 24 6.83 1.46 0.17
CA ARG A 24 8.19 1.53 -0.36
C ARG A 24 9.22 1.31 0.75
N ASP A 25 9.06 1.98 1.88
CA ASP A 25 9.99 1.87 3.00
C ASP A 25 9.96 0.47 3.62
N PHE A 26 8.76 -0.09 3.76
CA PHE A 26 8.59 -1.45 4.25
C PHE A 26 9.32 -2.47 3.36
N TYR A 27 9.12 -2.37 2.04
CA TYR A 27 9.75 -3.29 1.10
C TYR A 27 11.26 -3.17 1.11
N LYS A 28 11.79 -1.95 1.20
CA LYS A 28 13.25 -1.74 1.29
C LYS A 28 13.80 -2.35 2.56
N LYS A 29 13.17 -2.09 3.70
CA LYS A 29 13.70 -2.53 4.99
C LYS A 29 13.51 -4.02 5.22
N GLU A 30 12.31 -4.55 4.94
CA GLU A 30 12.00 -5.95 5.28
C GLU A 30 12.46 -6.93 4.21
N PHE A 31 12.47 -6.54 2.94
CA PHE A 31 12.78 -7.43 1.83
C PHE A 31 14.00 -7.02 1.01
N ASN A 32 14.57 -5.86 1.28
CA ASN A 32 15.64 -5.27 0.46
C ASN A 32 15.22 -5.12 -1.01
N ILE A 33 13.98 -4.80 -1.26
CA ILE A 33 13.42 -4.54 -2.58
C ILE A 33 13.16 -3.04 -2.69
N GLN A 34 13.86 -2.38 -3.63
CA GLN A 34 13.73 -0.95 -3.83
C GLN A 34 12.62 -0.67 -4.85
N LEU A 35 11.50 -0.14 -4.39
CA LEU A 35 10.43 0.31 -5.29
C LEU A 35 10.72 1.74 -5.75
N SER A 36 10.31 2.06 -6.97
CA SER A 36 10.55 3.39 -7.54
C SER A 36 9.69 4.44 -6.83
N ASP A 37 10.25 5.64 -6.70
CA ASP A 37 9.45 6.80 -6.32
C ASP A 37 8.89 7.44 -7.59
N TYR A 38 7.69 8.02 -7.48
CA TYR A 38 7.08 8.72 -8.59
C TYR A 38 6.12 9.78 -8.07
N PHE A 39 5.88 10.79 -8.93
CA PHE A 39 5.03 11.90 -8.59
C PHE A 39 3.56 11.46 -8.47
N ARG A 40 2.91 11.88 -7.40
CA ARG A 40 1.50 11.62 -7.15
C ARG A 40 0.79 12.93 -6.92
N LYS A 41 -0.10 13.31 -7.85
CA LYS A 41 -0.94 14.48 -7.67
C LYS A 41 -1.92 14.26 -6.53
N ASP A 42 -2.30 15.33 -5.84
CA ASP A 42 -3.37 15.23 -4.85
C ASP A 42 -4.65 14.80 -5.55
N LYS A 43 -5.35 13.84 -4.95
CA LYS A 43 -6.62 13.27 -5.48
C LYS A 43 -6.51 12.83 -6.94
N TRP A 44 -5.38 12.25 -7.33
CA TRP A 44 -5.15 11.77 -8.70
C TRP A 44 -6.24 10.80 -9.15
N TRP A 45 -6.85 10.06 -8.22
CA TRP A 45 -7.88 9.08 -8.52
C TRP A 45 -9.20 9.70 -8.99
N ASP A 46 -9.44 10.97 -8.73
CA ASP A 46 -10.67 11.65 -9.16
C ASP A 46 -10.81 11.70 -10.67
N LYS A 47 -9.72 11.53 -11.41
CA LYS A 47 -9.73 11.50 -12.87
C LYS A 47 -9.80 10.07 -13.44
N GLY A 48 -10.03 9.07 -12.59
CA GLY A 48 -10.12 7.69 -13.02
C GLY A 48 -8.78 7.06 -13.41
N GLU A 49 -7.66 7.67 -13.08
CA GLU A 49 -6.34 7.10 -13.37
C GLU A 49 -6.09 5.89 -12.46
N ASN A 50 -5.55 4.81 -13.03
CA ASN A 50 -5.28 3.58 -12.31
C ASN A 50 -3.81 3.48 -11.90
N MET A 51 -3.31 4.54 -11.26
CA MET A 51 -1.90 4.73 -11.02
C MET A 51 -1.26 3.61 -10.18
N TYR A 52 -1.89 3.25 -9.06
CA TYR A 52 -1.30 2.24 -8.18
C TYR A 52 -1.25 0.88 -8.85
N LEU A 53 -2.34 0.45 -9.47
CA LEU A 53 -2.37 -0.85 -10.13
C LEU A 53 -1.29 -0.93 -11.21
N ASP A 54 -1.21 0.11 -12.06
CA ASP A 54 -0.24 0.14 -13.16
C ASP A 54 1.21 0.16 -12.66
N ASN A 55 1.50 0.95 -11.64
CA ASN A 55 2.87 1.07 -11.14
C ASN A 55 3.30 -0.17 -10.35
N PHE A 56 2.44 -0.75 -9.54
CA PHE A 56 2.80 -2.00 -8.86
C PHE A 56 3.06 -3.13 -9.86
N ALA A 57 2.28 -3.20 -10.95
CA ALA A 57 2.54 -4.19 -12.00
C ALA A 57 3.93 -4.02 -12.60
N LYS A 58 4.34 -2.78 -12.88
CA LYS A 58 5.69 -2.48 -13.41
C LYS A 58 6.79 -2.82 -12.41
N GLU A 59 6.50 -2.77 -11.12
CA GLU A 59 7.47 -3.05 -10.05
C GLU A 59 7.59 -4.54 -9.73
N GLY A 60 6.93 -5.40 -10.48
CA GLY A 60 7.06 -6.84 -10.30
C GLY A 60 6.02 -7.49 -9.40
N PHE A 61 4.91 -6.80 -9.18
CA PHE A 61 3.81 -7.37 -8.41
C PHE A 61 2.83 -8.09 -9.32
N LYS A 62 2.28 -9.19 -8.84
CA LYS A 62 1.24 -9.97 -9.53
C LYS A 62 0.05 -10.15 -8.62
N GLU A 63 -1.13 -10.16 -9.22
CA GLU A 63 -2.36 -10.41 -8.47
C GLU A 63 -2.43 -11.85 -8.01
N ILE A 64 -2.87 -12.05 -6.75
CA ILE A 64 -3.18 -13.36 -6.18
C ILE A 64 -4.59 -13.33 -5.59
N PHE A 65 -5.12 -14.48 -5.26
CA PHE A 65 -6.44 -14.57 -4.62
C PHE A 65 -6.35 -14.18 -3.15
N LEU A 66 -7.44 -13.62 -2.62
CA LEU A 66 -7.54 -13.27 -1.20
C LEU A 66 -7.23 -14.49 -0.30
N LYS A 67 -7.69 -15.66 -0.69
CA LYS A 67 -7.45 -16.89 0.11
C LYS A 67 -5.97 -17.21 0.27
N ASP A 68 -5.12 -16.71 -0.62
CA ASP A 68 -3.68 -16.97 -0.63
C ASP A 68 -2.88 -15.81 -0.01
N ILE A 69 -3.56 -14.85 0.60
CA ILE A 69 -2.89 -13.68 1.19
C ILE A 69 -1.90 -14.10 2.27
N GLU A 70 -0.72 -13.48 2.26
CA GLU A 70 0.32 -13.77 3.25
C GLU A 70 1.09 -12.52 3.60
N TYR A 71 1.91 -12.60 4.64
CA TYR A 71 2.74 -11.49 5.09
C TYR A 71 3.50 -10.85 3.93
N GLY A 72 3.43 -9.54 3.87
CA GLY A 72 4.13 -8.76 2.86
C GLY A 72 3.32 -8.47 1.60
N CYS A 73 2.19 -9.12 1.39
CA CYS A 73 1.33 -8.79 0.27
C CYS A 73 0.85 -7.35 0.34
N VAL A 74 0.76 -6.70 -0.81
CA VAL A 74 0.17 -5.36 -0.92
C VAL A 74 -1.32 -5.50 -1.17
N ILE A 75 -2.11 -4.75 -0.42
CA ILE A 75 -3.56 -4.71 -0.56
C ILE A 75 -3.92 -3.39 -1.20
N LEU A 76 -4.51 -3.42 -2.38
CA LEU A 76 -5.05 -2.22 -3.04
C LEU A 76 -6.52 -2.09 -2.71
N MET A 77 -6.92 -0.91 -2.28
CA MET A 77 -8.27 -0.62 -1.81
C MET A 77 -8.86 0.60 -2.50
N HIS A 78 -10.20 0.60 -2.63
CA HIS A 78 -10.96 1.76 -3.05
C HIS A 78 -11.42 2.52 -1.79
N ILE A 79 -10.88 3.69 -1.57
CA ILE A 79 -11.34 4.56 -0.47
C ILE A 79 -12.09 5.73 -1.09
N GLU A 80 -13.41 5.64 -1.12
CA GLU A 80 -14.26 6.65 -1.75
C GLU A 80 -13.80 6.99 -3.17
N SER A 81 -13.52 5.95 -3.97
CA SER A 81 -12.95 6.09 -5.31
C SER A 81 -13.38 4.93 -6.19
N ASP A 82 -13.55 5.20 -7.48
CA ASP A 82 -13.86 4.17 -8.48
C ASP A 82 -12.62 3.37 -8.90
N VAL A 83 -11.43 3.87 -8.56
CA VAL A 83 -10.18 3.17 -8.83
C VAL A 83 -9.42 2.93 -7.52
N PRO A 84 -8.53 1.92 -7.46
CA PRO A 84 -7.72 1.71 -6.26
C PRO A 84 -6.86 2.92 -5.97
N ASN A 85 -7.09 3.58 -4.84
CA ASN A 85 -6.39 4.80 -4.46
C ASN A 85 -5.67 4.68 -3.12
N HIS A 86 -5.68 3.50 -2.51
CA HIS A 86 -5.03 3.27 -1.22
C HIS A 86 -4.34 1.92 -1.25
N ALA A 87 -3.14 1.87 -0.68
CA ALA A 87 -2.35 0.65 -0.59
C ALA A 87 -1.95 0.41 0.86
N GLY A 88 -1.99 -0.84 1.28
CA GLY A 88 -1.50 -1.27 2.59
C GLY A 88 -0.68 -2.53 2.46
N ILE A 89 -0.04 -2.93 3.56
CA ILE A 89 0.75 -4.15 3.63
C ILE A 89 0.09 -5.12 4.60
N TYR A 90 -0.12 -6.35 4.15
CA TYR A 90 -0.65 -7.39 5.02
C TYR A 90 0.46 -7.89 5.95
N LEU A 91 0.21 -7.83 7.25
CA LEU A 91 1.20 -8.27 8.25
C LEU A 91 0.92 -9.68 8.79
N GLY A 92 -0.06 -10.38 8.21
CA GLY A 92 -0.52 -11.65 8.77
C GLY A 92 -1.59 -11.44 9.83
N GLU A 93 -2.25 -12.52 10.22
CA GLU A 93 -3.23 -12.53 11.31
C GLU A 93 -4.31 -11.45 11.21
N ASN A 94 -4.75 -11.18 9.98
CA ASN A 94 -5.78 -10.18 9.69
C ASN A 94 -5.40 -8.75 10.11
N VAL A 95 -4.12 -8.39 9.99
CA VAL A 95 -3.64 -7.03 10.28
C VAL A 95 -3.10 -6.38 9.01
N VAL A 96 -3.51 -5.14 8.77
CA VAL A 96 -3.00 -4.30 7.69
C VAL A 96 -2.22 -3.13 8.27
N LEU A 97 -1.02 -2.90 7.73
CA LEU A 97 -0.22 -1.70 7.99
C LEU A 97 -0.48 -0.74 6.84
N HIS A 98 -0.97 0.45 7.15
CA HIS A 98 -1.32 1.40 6.11
C HIS A 98 -1.34 2.85 6.60
N HIS A 99 -1.48 3.77 5.64
CA HIS A 99 -1.49 5.19 5.94
C HIS A 99 -2.64 5.86 5.20
N VAL A 100 -3.80 5.91 5.84
CA VAL A 100 -5.00 6.52 5.28
C VAL A 100 -4.83 8.03 5.23
N GLN A 101 -5.29 8.65 4.16
CA GLN A 101 -5.18 10.10 3.95
C GLN A 101 -5.76 10.86 5.15
N GLY A 102 -5.00 11.85 5.62
CA GLY A 102 -5.41 12.72 6.71
C GLY A 102 -5.31 12.10 8.10
N ARG A 103 -4.71 10.91 8.24
CA ARG A 103 -4.56 10.22 9.51
C ARG A 103 -3.11 9.83 9.72
N LEU A 104 -2.76 9.45 10.94
CA LEU A 104 -1.47 8.83 11.21
C LEU A 104 -1.45 7.41 10.63
N SER A 105 -0.27 6.97 10.18
CA SER A 105 -0.12 5.57 9.78
C SER A 105 -0.38 4.65 10.96
N SER A 106 -0.94 3.47 10.69
CA SER A 106 -1.42 2.59 11.75
C SER A 106 -1.42 1.13 11.31
N ARG A 107 -1.54 0.25 12.30
CA ARG A 107 -1.92 -1.14 12.11
C ARG A 107 -3.38 -1.27 12.49
N ASP A 108 -4.18 -1.79 11.60
CA ASP A 108 -5.61 -1.97 11.83
C ASP A 108 -6.02 -3.40 11.48
N VAL A 109 -7.18 -3.82 11.98
CA VAL A 109 -7.74 -5.10 11.59
C VAL A 109 -8.10 -5.07 10.10
N TYR A 110 -7.59 -6.03 9.35
CA TYR A 110 -7.99 -6.21 7.96
C TYR A 110 -9.28 -7.00 7.92
N GLY A 111 -10.40 -6.29 7.95
CA GLY A 111 -11.74 -6.82 7.99
C GLY A 111 -12.74 -5.74 7.65
N GLY A 112 -14.04 -6.04 7.68
CA GLY A 112 -15.11 -5.08 7.47
C GLY A 112 -14.91 -4.20 6.24
N TYR A 113 -14.85 -2.90 6.47
CA TYR A 113 -14.73 -1.90 5.40
C TYR A 113 -13.53 -2.17 4.49
N TYR A 114 -12.39 -2.52 5.06
CA TYR A 114 -11.16 -2.70 4.27
C TYR A 114 -11.24 -3.92 3.36
N ILE A 115 -11.76 -5.04 3.83
CA ILE A 115 -11.97 -6.22 2.97
C ILE A 115 -13.01 -5.91 1.90
N THR A 116 -14.14 -5.30 2.29
CA THR A 116 -15.22 -4.97 1.35
C THR A 116 -14.72 -4.06 0.22
N ASN A 117 -13.78 -3.17 0.52
CA ASN A 117 -13.24 -2.22 -0.44
C ASN A 117 -11.89 -2.65 -1.02
N THR A 118 -11.51 -3.91 -0.85
CA THR A 118 -10.30 -4.44 -1.48
C THR A 118 -10.54 -4.62 -2.98
N ALA A 119 -9.66 -4.03 -3.79
CA ALA A 119 -9.69 -4.18 -5.23
C ALA A 119 -8.82 -5.34 -5.69
N LYS A 120 -7.59 -5.41 -5.19
CA LYS A 120 -6.60 -6.42 -5.59
C LYS A 120 -5.69 -6.76 -4.41
N ILE A 121 -5.24 -8.02 -4.38
CA ILE A 121 -4.15 -8.45 -3.51
C ILE A 121 -2.96 -8.74 -4.41
N LEU A 122 -1.80 -8.16 -4.08
CA LEU A 122 -0.62 -8.24 -4.92
C LEU A 122 0.54 -8.89 -4.16
N LYS A 123 1.27 -9.75 -4.85
CA LYS A 123 2.47 -10.39 -4.31
C LYS A 123 3.66 -10.03 -5.20
N HIS A 124 4.78 -9.64 -4.58
CA HIS A 124 5.99 -9.32 -5.34
C HIS A 124 6.65 -10.60 -5.84
N GLU A 125 7.15 -10.58 -7.08
CA GLU A 125 7.75 -11.76 -7.73
C GLU A 125 8.93 -12.34 -6.95
N LYS A 126 9.68 -11.52 -6.21
CA LYS A 126 10.81 -11.99 -5.41
C LYS A 126 10.40 -12.67 -4.11
N ASN A 127 9.12 -12.64 -3.75
CA ASN A 127 8.59 -13.27 -2.54
C ASN A 127 7.86 -14.60 -2.85
N TYR A 128 7.93 -15.03 -4.07
CA TYR A 128 7.32 -16.29 -4.48
C TYR A 128 8.19 -17.48 -4.09
#